data_0d5f258bc565521cc87a39059d2dde26
#
_entry.id   0d5f258bc565521cc87a39059d2dde26
#
_cell.length_a   1.000
_cell.length_b   1.000
_cell.length_c   1.000
_cell.angle_alpha   90.00
_cell.angle_beta   90.00
_cell.angle_gamma   90.00
#
_symmetry.space_group_name_H-M   'P 1'
#
loop_
_entity.id
_entity.type
_entity.pdbx_description
1 polymer ?
#
loop_
_entity_poly.entity_id
_entity_poly.type
_entity_poly.pdbx_seq_one_letter_code
_entity_poly.pdbx_strand_id
1 'polypeptide(L)'
;VAIDGLPTFDEWLSLAFSRFRNHTKSNDHFLSFINLTESLYAEIKTTYPETFLLHGDLHHENILRDDAVGWVAIDPKGVIGPKIIECGRFIQNFIEDEIPSATSLGDATDKEIMLILEERLKVFNNVTGFDQHHLAMVTFIDQVLSTCWSMNSGQVVGLRKIKLIKNLLNDV
;
A
#
# COMPACT_ATOMS: atom_id res chain seq x y z
N VAL A 1 16.64 -13.70 8.48
CA VAL A 1 16.24 -14.62 9.55
C VAL A 1 14.88 -15.17 9.17
N ALA A 2 14.79 -16.45 8.81
CA ALA A 2 13.50 -17.10 8.69
C ALA A 2 12.88 -17.21 10.08
N ILE A 3 11.76 -16.53 10.30
CA ILE A 3 10.95 -16.71 11.51
C ILE A 3 9.89 -17.73 11.12
N ASP A 4 10.03 -18.96 11.59
CA ASP A 4 9.09 -20.04 11.28
C ASP A 4 7.66 -19.65 11.65
N GLY A 5 6.74 -19.79 10.68
CA GLY A 5 5.31 -19.58 10.89
C GLY A 5 4.76 -18.21 10.52
N LEU A 6 5.59 -17.25 10.08
CA LEU A 6 5.09 -15.97 9.54
C LEU A 6 5.06 -15.98 8.02
N PRO A 7 4.01 -15.42 7.41
CA PRO A 7 3.91 -15.34 5.95
C PRO A 7 4.94 -14.37 5.37
N THR A 8 5.34 -14.62 4.15
CA THR A 8 6.08 -13.66 3.33
C THR A 8 5.12 -12.73 2.59
N PHE A 9 5.61 -11.58 2.16
CA PHE A 9 4.81 -10.66 1.35
C PHE A 9 4.47 -11.28 -0.03
N ASP A 10 5.33 -12.16 -0.57
CA ASP A 10 5.04 -12.98 -1.76
C ASP A 10 3.80 -13.87 -1.55
N GLU A 11 3.70 -14.52 -0.39
CA GLU A 11 2.54 -15.34 -0.03
C GLU A 11 1.27 -14.49 0.12
N TRP A 12 1.38 -13.31 0.70
CA TRP A 12 0.25 -12.38 0.81
C TRP A 12 -0.28 -11.95 -0.56
N LEU A 13 0.60 -11.55 -1.48
CA LEU A 13 0.21 -11.20 -2.84
C LEU A 13 -0.43 -12.39 -3.55
N SER A 14 0.21 -13.57 -3.48
CA SER A 14 -0.28 -14.80 -4.11
C SER A 14 -1.67 -15.18 -3.61
N LEU A 15 -1.90 -15.11 -2.29
CA LEU A 15 -3.19 -15.42 -1.68
C LEU A 15 -4.27 -14.41 -2.11
N ALA A 16 -3.97 -13.11 -2.05
CA ALA A 16 -4.90 -12.04 -2.43
C ALA A 16 -5.30 -12.15 -3.91
N PHE A 17 -4.33 -12.35 -4.80
CA PHE A 17 -4.56 -12.44 -6.24
C PHE A 17 -5.29 -13.72 -6.64
N SER A 18 -4.96 -14.85 -6.01
CA SER A 18 -5.70 -16.11 -6.21
C SER A 18 -7.16 -15.97 -5.77
N ARG A 19 -7.39 -15.34 -4.62
CA ARG A 19 -8.74 -15.06 -4.12
C ARG A 19 -9.51 -14.18 -5.11
N PHE A 20 -8.89 -13.12 -5.63
CA PHE A 20 -9.49 -12.26 -6.65
C PHE A 20 -9.87 -13.06 -7.90
N ARG A 21 -8.91 -13.80 -8.49
CA ARG A 21 -9.12 -14.59 -9.72
C ARG A 21 -10.24 -15.61 -9.58
N ASN A 22 -10.43 -16.19 -8.39
CA ASN A 22 -11.46 -17.20 -8.11
C ASN A 22 -12.87 -16.61 -7.90
N HIS A 23 -12.99 -15.38 -7.45
CA HIS A 23 -14.27 -14.76 -7.10
C HIS A 23 -14.81 -13.80 -8.17
N THR A 24 -13.98 -13.41 -9.14
CA THR A 24 -14.36 -12.40 -10.14
C THR A 24 -14.36 -13.02 -11.54
N LYS A 25 -15.56 -13.27 -12.07
CA LYS A 25 -15.72 -13.59 -13.48
C LYS A 25 -15.59 -12.31 -14.30
N SER A 26 -14.44 -12.15 -14.98
CA SER A 26 -14.18 -11.07 -15.97
C SER A 26 -14.15 -9.63 -15.41
N ASN A 27 -13.07 -9.27 -14.75
CA ASN A 27 -12.68 -7.85 -14.67
C ASN A 27 -11.27 -7.69 -15.24
N ASP A 28 -11.16 -7.73 -16.58
CA ASP A 28 -9.88 -7.65 -17.31
C ASP A 28 -9.09 -6.39 -16.95
N HIS A 29 -9.81 -5.30 -16.64
CA HIS A 29 -9.19 -4.05 -16.24
C HIS A 29 -8.45 -4.18 -14.89
N PHE A 30 -9.04 -4.83 -13.90
CA PHE A 30 -8.38 -5.03 -12.61
C PHE A 30 -7.24 -6.07 -12.70
N LEU A 31 -7.37 -7.07 -13.55
CA LEU A 31 -6.29 -8.02 -13.82
C LEU A 31 -5.02 -7.31 -14.35
N SER A 32 -5.18 -6.23 -15.11
CA SER A 32 -4.03 -5.43 -15.55
C SER A 32 -3.29 -4.76 -14.39
N PHE A 33 -3.98 -4.37 -13.32
CA PHE A 33 -3.36 -3.83 -12.10
C PHE A 33 -2.63 -4.92 -11.31
N ILE A 34 -3.20 -6.13 -11.23
CA ILE A 34 -2.53 -7.27 -10.62
C ILE A 34 -1.22 -7.60 -11.34
N ASN A 35 -1.25 -7.70 -12.67
CA ASN A 35 -0.05 -8.00 -13.47
C ASN A 35 1.02 -6.90 -13.31
N LEU A 36 0.60 -5.63 -13.27
CA LEU A 36 1.51 -4.52 -12.99
C LEU A 36 2.11 -4.64 -11.59
N THR A 37 1.29 -4.96 -10.58
CA THR A 37 1.76 -5.17 -9.20
C THR A 37 2.83 -6.25 -9.13
N GLU A 38 2.64 -7.38 -9.81
CA GLU A 38 3.61 -8.49 -9.86
C GLU A 38 4.96 -8.02 -10.45
N SER A 39 4.91 -7.20 -11.52
CA SER A 39 6.12 -6.65 -12.15
C SER A 39 6.84 -5.65 -11.24
N LEU A 40 6.11 -4.70 -10.65
CA LEU A 40 6.67 -3.70 -9.74
C LEU A 40 7.27 -4.35 -8.48
N TYR A 41 6.60 -5.36 -7.93
CA TYR A 41 7.12 -6.06 -6.76
C TYR A 41 8.38 -6.87 -7.07
N ALA A 42 8.50 -7.46 -8.26
CA ALA A 42 9.73 -8.11 -8.70
C ALA A 42 10.91 -7.13 -8.78
N GLU A 43 10.67 -5.89 -9.23
CA GLU A 43 11.66 -4.82 -9.24
C GLU A 43 12.05 -4.38 -7.81
N ILE A 44 11.07 -4.17 -6.93
CA ILE A 44 11.31 -3.84 -5.52
C ILE A 44 12.17 -4.91 -4.84
N LYS A 45 11.89 -6.19 -5.04
CA LYS A 45 12.71 -7.28 -4.48
C LYS A 45 14.15 -7.29 -5.02
N THR A 46 14.34 -6.92 -6.27
CA THR A 46 15.67 -6.87 -6.88
C THR A 46 16.46 -5.68 -6.33
N THR A 47 15.82 -4.54 -6.14
CA THR A 47 16.47 -3.32 -5.63
C THR A 47 16.70 -3.38 -4.11
N TYR A 48 15.79 -3.99 -3.38
CA TYR A 48 15.83 -4.14 -1.91
C TYR A 48 15.79 -5.62 -1.52
N PRO A 49 16.86 -6.39 -1.72
CA PRO A 49 16.85 -7.85 -1.53
C PRO A 49 16.81 -8.29 -0.07
N GLU A 50 17.13 -7.39 0.86
CA GLU A 50 17.07 -7.70 2.28
C GLU A 50 15.63 -7.76 2.79
N THR A 51 15.33 -8.79 3.57
CA THR A 51 13.99 -9.00 4.15
C THR A 51 14.01 -8.83 5.67
N PHE A 52 12.92 -8.28 6.18
CA PHE A 52 12.71 -7.97 7.59
C PHE A 52 11.33 -8.45 8.03
N LEU A 53 11.18 -8.65 9.35
CA LEU A 53 9.85 -8.75 9.93
C LEU A 53 9.22 -7.36 9.94
N LEU A 54 8.13 -7.23 9.20
CA LEU A 54 7.36 -6.01 9.04
C LEU A 54 6.11 -6.05 9.91
N HIS A 55 5.60 -4.88 10.27
CA HIS A 55 4.28 -4.75 10.90
C HIS A 55 3.17 -5.27 9.99
N GLY A 56 3.24 -4.95 8.72
CA GLY A 56 2.33 -5.43 7.66
C GLY A 56 0.98 -4.73 7.59
N ASP A 57 0.68 -3.85 8.54
CA ASP A 57 -0.54 -3.04 8.55
C ASP A 57 -0.30 -1.69 9.26
N LEU A 58 0.88 -1.09 9.00
CA LEU A 58 1.26 0.15 9.65
C LEU A 58 0.51 1.33 9.01
N HIS A 59 -0.46 1.88 9.74
CA HIS A 59 -1.20 3.08 9.38
C HIS A 59 -1.47 3.94 10.61
N HIS A 60 -2.04 5.12 10.43
CA HIS A 60 -2.20 6.14 11.47
C HIS A 60 -2.90 5.62 12.73
N GLU A 61 -3.95 4.81 12.60
CA GLU A 61 -4.70 4.26 13.74
C GLU A 61 -3.94 3.17 14.52
N ASN A 62 -2.90 2.58 13.91
CA ASN A 62 -2.03 1.60 14.56
C ASN A 62 -0.78 2.25 15.16
N ILE A 63 -0.73 3.58 15.24
CA ILE A 63 0.34 4.33 15.89
C ILE A 63 -0.26 5.20 16.98
N LEU A 64 -0.04 4.80 18.23
CA LEU A 64 -0.59 5.49 19.40
C LEU A 64 0.50 6.22 20.16
N ARG A 65 0.12 7.31 20.81
CA ARG A 65 1.00 8.00 21.74
C ARG A 65 0.80 7.45 23.15
N ASP A 66 1.90 7.01 23.73
CA ASP A 66 1.99 6.62 25.14
C ASP A 66 2.83 7.66 25.90
N ASP A 67 2.38 8.06 27.08
CA ASP A 67 3.03 9.12 27.87
C ASP A 67 4.40 8.70 28.43
N ALA A 68 4.66 7.41 28.59
CA ALA A 68 5.89 6.91 29.17
C ALA A 68 6.96 6.57 28.11
N VAL A 69 6.55 6.01 26.94
CA VAL A 69 7.47 5.50 25.93
C VAL A 69 7.41 6.24 24.59
N GLY A 70 6.49 7.18 24.43
CA GLY A 70 6.35 7.95 23.19
C GLY A 70 5.41 7.30 22.17
N TRP A 71 5.80 7.25 20.90
CA TRP A 71 4.98 6.64 19.84
C TRP A 71 5.17 5.13 19.82
N VAL A 72 4.06 4.39 19.80
CA VAL A 72 4.02 2.93 19.83
C VAL A 72 3.19 2.40 18.66
N ALA A 73 3.74 1.48 17.90
CA ALA A 73 2.99 0.72 16.92
C ALA A 73 2.28 -0.46 17.59
N ILE A 74 1.00 -0.67 17.26
CA ILE A 74 0.15 -1.71 17.83
C ILE A 74 -0.49 -2.55 16.71
N ASP A 75 -1.04 -3.70 17.05
CA ASP A 75 -1.78 -4.62 16.15
C ASP A 75 -0.98 -5.07 14.90
N PRO A 76 0.27 -5.56 15.06
CA PRO A 76 1.03 -6.04 13.92
C PRO A 76 0.39 -7.30 13.33
N LYS A 77 0.33 -7.38 12.00
CA LYS A 77 -0.06 -8.61 11.29
C LYS A 77 1.12 -9.57 11.15
N GLY A 78 2.33 -9.04 11.06
CA GLY A 78 3.56 -9.81 10.92
C GLY A 78 3.72 -10.42 9.53
N VAL A 79 4.56 -9.80 8.70
CA VAL A 79 4.89 -10.32 7.36
C VAL A 79 6.39 -10.13 7.09
N ILE A 80 7.00 -11.05 6.35
CA ILE A 80 8.41 -10.96 5.98
C ILE A 80 8.54 -10.37 4.58
N GLY A 81 9.30 -9.28 4.45
CA GLY A 81 9.50 -8.61 3.17
C GLY A 81 10.53 -7.48 3.21
N PRO A 82 10.76 -6.80 2.07
CA PRO A 82 11.59 -5.61 2.00
C PRO A 82 11.05 -4.48 2.88
N LYS A 83 11.91 -3.74 3.59
CA LYS A 83 11.49 -2.64 4.51
C LYS A 83 10.58 -1.60 3.86
N ILE A 84 10.84 -1.26 2.60
CA ILE A 84 10.11 -0.22 1.88
C ILE A 84 8.61 -0.52 1.77
N ILE A 85 8.21 -1.79 1.84
CA ILE A 85 6.80 -2.23 1.78
C ILE A 85 5.95 -1.58 2.89
N GLU A 86 6.52 -1.37 4.09
CA GLU A 86 5.79 -0.71 5.19
C GLU A 86 5.32 0.71 4.85
N CYS A 87 6.02 1.40 3.96
CA CYS A 87 5.68 2.77 3.58
C CYS A 87 4.36 2.84 2.79
N GLY A 88 4.08 1.83 1.97
CA GLY A 88 2.95 1.86 1.04
C GLY A 88 1.61 2.08 1.73
N ARG A 89 1.33 1.35 2.81
CA ARG A 89 0.10 1.46 3.60
C ARG A 89 -0.06 2.86 4.20
N PHE A 90 1.00 3.39 4.79
CA PHE A 90 0.95 4.68 5.43
C PHE A 90 0.73 5.82 4.43
N ILE A 91 1.42 5.79 3.30
CA ILE A 91 1.32 6.82 2.26
C ILE A 91 -0.09 6.90 1.68
N GLN A 92 -0.75 5.77 1.45
CA GLN A 92 -2.03 5.75 0.75
C GLN A 92 -3.26 5.85 1.67
N ASN A 93 -3.13 5.66 2.99
CA ASN A 93 -4.28 5.60 3.90
C ASN A 93 -4.68 6.97 4.45
N PHE A 94 -5.96 7.13 4.80
CA PHE A 94 -6.53 8.32 5.45
C PHE A 94 -6.20 9.65 4.74
N ILE A 95 -6.23 9.67 3.41
CA ILE A 95 -6.00 10.90 2.62
C ILE A 95 -7.10 11.92 2.87
N GLU A 96 -8.33 11.45 3.05
CA GLU A 96 -9.50 12.28 3.36
C GLU A 96 -9.34 13.10 4.64
N ASP A 97 -8.60 12.63 5.62
CA ASP A 97 -8.38 13.32 6.90
C ASP A 97 -7.54 14.59 6.75
N GLU A 98 -6.77 14.70 5.67
CA GLU A 98 -5.97 15.88 5.35
C GLU A 98 -6.73 16.89 4.48
N ILE A 99 -7.97 16.61 4.09
CA ILE A 99 -8.79 17.48 3.24
C ILE A 99 -9.91 18.11 4.09
N PRO A 100 -9.81 19.39 4.47
CA PRO A 100 -10.75 20.01 5.44
C PRO A 100 -12.22 19.96 5.03
N SER A 101 -12.51 19.86 3.73
CA SER A 101 -13.87 19.84 3.18
C SER A 101 -14.41 18.42 2.95
N ALA A 102 -13.58 17.39 3.11
CA ALA A 102 -13.96 16.01 2.85
C ALA A 102 -14.37 15.29 4.14
N THR A 103 -15.44 14.53 4.08
CA THR A 103 -15.84 13.56 5.11
C THR A 103 -15.58 12.13 4.64
N SER A 104 -15.26 11.98 3.38
CA SER A 104 -14.87 10.73 2.73
C SER A 104 -14.01 11.01 1.50
N LEU A 105 -13.30 10.00 1.02
CA LEU A 105 -12.53 10.10 -0.22
C LEU A 105 -13.41 10.45 -1.44
N GLY A 106 -14.73 10.19 -1.36
CA GLY A 106 -15.69 10.56 -2.39
C GLY A 106 -15.89 12.07 -2.56
N ASP A 107 -15.68 12.84 -1.48
CA ASP A 107 -15.84 14.30 -1.46
C ASP A 107 -14.60 15.03 -2.01
N ALA A 108 -13.44 14.37 -1.98
CA ALA A 108 -12.17 14.92 -2.44
C ALA A 108 -12.07 14.97 -3.97
N THR A 109 -11.46 16.01 -4.50
CA THR A 109 -11.10 16.07 -5.92
C THR A 109 -9.86 15.23 -6.22
N ASP A 110 -9.69 14.76 -7.45
CA ASP A 110 -8.48 14.04 -7.88
C ASP A 110 -7.21 14.85 -7.65
N LYS A 111 -7.29 16.18 -7.83
CA LYS A 111 -6.17 17.09 -7.62
C LYS A 111 -5.75 17.16 -6.15
N GLU A 112 -6.70 17.23 -5.22
CA GLU A 112 -6.40 17.24 -3.78
C GLU A 112 -5.75 15.93 -3.34
N ILE A 113 -6.29 14.79 -3.80
CA ILE A 113 -5.72 13.47 -3.51
C ILE A 113 -4.29 13.36 -4.04
N MET A 114 -4.04 13.80 -5.28
CA MET A 114 -2.71 13.74 -5.89
C MET A 114 -1.70 14.61 -5.14
N LEU A 115 -2.07 15.84 -4.78
CA LEU A 115 -1.19 16.74 -4.02
C LEU A 115 -0.75 16.14 -2.68
N ILE A 116 -1.68 15.51 -1.94
CA ILE A 116 -1.36 14.85 -0.67
C ILE A 116 -0.43 13.66 -0.88
N LEU A 117 -0.71 12.83 -1.88
CA LEU A 117 0.13 11.68 -2.20
C LEU A 117 1.56 12.10 -2.58
N GLU A 118 1.71 13.12 -3.44
CA GLU A 118 3.01 13.66 -3.84
C GLU A 118 3.78 14.24 -2.64
N GLU A 119 3.09 14.97 -1.73
CA GLU A 119 3.72 15.50 -0.54
C GLU A 119 4.17 14.39 0.42
N ARG A 120 3.32 13.39 0.65
CA ARG A 120 3.69 12.23 1.47
C ARG A 120 4.89 11.46 0.88
N LEU A 121 4.93 11.26 -0.44
CA LEU A 121 6.08 10.63 -1.10
C LEU A 121 7.38 11.42 -0.84
N LYS A 122 7.35 12.75 -0.94
CA LYS A 122 8.51 13.62 -0.64
C LYS A 122 8.94 13.51 0.83
N VAL A 123 7.98 13.53 1.76
CA VAL A 123 8.26 13.38 3.19
C VAL A 123 8.91 12.03 3.47
N PHE A 124 8.34 10.94 2.95
CA PHE A 124 8.89 9.59 3.14
C PHE A 124 10.27 9.43 2.50
N ASN A 125 10.49 9.96 1.31
CA ASN A 125 11.83 9.98 0.69
C ASN A 125 12.85 10.69 1.58
N ASN A 126 12.51 11.88 2.10
CA ASN A 126 13.40 12.65 2.96
C ASN A 126 13.71 11.96 4.30
N VAL A 127 12.74 11.27 4.89
CA VAL A 127 12.88 10.63 6.20
C VAL A 127 13.55 9.26 6.10
N THR A 128 13.21 8.48 5.08
CA THR A 128 13.66 7.08 4.96
C THR A 128 14.88 6.91 4.06
N GLY A 129 15.11 7.85 3.14
CA GLY A 129 16.11 7.74 2.09
C GLY A 129 15.72 6.81 0.93
N PHE A 130 14.52 6.23 0.95
CA PHE A 130 14.03 5.44 -0.18
C PHE A 130 13.74 6.33 -1.38
N ASP A 131 14.03 5.82 -2.58
CA ASP A 131 13.73 6.49 -3.83
C ASP A 131 12.22 6.78 -3.97
N GLN A 132 11.87 7.98 -4.46
CA GLN A 132 10.48 8.44 -4.54
C GLN A 132 9.65 7.60 -5.51
N HIS A 133 10.24 7.15 -6.63
CA HIS A 133 9.58 6.27 -7.58
C HIS A 133 9.29 4.89 -6.95
N HIS A 134 10.25 4.33 -6.20
CA HIS A 134 10.02 3.07 -5.48
C HIS A 134 8.98 3.21 -4.36
N LEU A 135 8.89 4.37 -3.70
CA LEU A 135 7.80 4.67 -2.76
C LEU A 135 6.44 4.72 -3.47
N ALA A 136 6.36 5.30 -4.66
CA ALA A 136 5.14 5.26 -5.48
C ALA A 136 4.77 3.82 -5.90
N MET A 137 5.77 3.00 -6.26
CA MET A 137 5.54 1.58 -6.57
C MET A 137 4.92 0.83 -5.39
N VAL A 138 5.50 0.94 -4.19
CA VAL A 138 4.97 0.21 -3.02
C VAL A 138 3.62 0.76 -2.57
N THR A 139 3.35 2.03 -2.78
CA THR A 139 2.03 2.63 -2.56
C THR A 139 0.99 2.03 -3.51
N PHE A 140 1.33 1.85 -4.77
CA PHE A 140 0.46 1.18 -5.75
C PHE A 140 0.25 -0.29 -5.39
N ILE A 141 1.31 -1.03 -5.05
CA ILE A 141 1.27 -2.43 -4.64
C ILE A 141 0.32 -2.60 -3.45
N ASP A 142 0.46 -1.78 -2.41
CA ASP A 142 -0.40 -1.86 -1.22
C ASP A 142 -1.86 -1.54 -1.53
N GLN A 143 -2.12 -0.53 -2.37
CA GLN A 143 -3.49 -0.20 -2.75
C GLN A 143 -4.18 -1.33 -3.53
N VAL A 144 -3.48 -2.00 -4.45
CA VAL A 144 -4.03 -3.15 -5.17
C VAL A 144 -4.25 -4.33 -4.22
N LEU A 145 -3.29 -4.61 -3.33
CA LEU A 145 -3.41 -5.66 -2.31
C LEU A 145 -4.62 -5.40 -1.39
N SER A 146 -4.75 -4.19 -0.85
CA SER A 146 -5.88 -3.77 0.00
C SER A 146 -7.22 -3.94 -0.70
N THR A 147 -7.28 -3.59 -1.99
CA THR A 147 -8.49 -3.77 -2.78
C THR A 147 -8.85 -5.25 -2.93
N CYS A 148 -7.88 -6.12 -3.14
CA CYS A 148 -8.11 -7.58 -3.19
C CYS A 148 -8.64 -8.13 -1.86
N TRP A 149 -8.16 -7.64 -0.72
CA TRP A 149 -8.63 -8.05 0.60
C TRP A 149 -10.02 -7.51 0.93
N SER A 150 -10.34 -6.30 0.50
CA SER A 150 -11.64 -5.64 0.79
C SER A 150 -12.78 -6.12 -0.10
N MET A 151 -12.50 -6.99 -1.06
CA MET A 151 -13.51 -7.49 -1.99
C MET A 151 -14.56 -8.35 -1.28
N ASN A 152 -15.78 -7.79 -1.21
CA ASN A 152 -16.98 -8.51 -0.81
C ASN A 152 -17.92 -8.63 -2.02
N SER A 153 -18.44 -9.84 -2.25
CA SER A 153 -19.50 -10.05 -3.26
C SER A 153 -19.14 -9.73 -4.72
N GLY A 154 -17.85 -9.74 -5.08
CA GLY A 154 -17.40 -9.54 -6.46
C GLY A 154 -17.38 -8.07 -6.92
N GLN A 155 -17.63 -7.11 -6.05
CA GLN A 155 -17.46 -5.68 -6.36
C GLN A 155 -16.04 -5.21 -6.05
N VAL A 156 -15.42 -4.54 -7.02
CA VAL A 156 -14.10 -3.92 -6.85
C VAL A 156 -14.29 -2.49 -6.34
N VAL A 157 -13.91 -2.26 -5.09
CA VAL A 157 -13.93 -0.93 -4.45
C VAL A 157 -12.55 -0.29 -4.60
N GLY A 158 -12.48 1.04 -4.74
CA GLY A 158 -11.19 1.76 -4.75
C GLY A 158 -10.52 1.92 -6.11
N LEU A 159 -11.17 1.58 -7.22
CA LEU A 159 -10.61 1.74 -8.58
C LEU A 159 -10.15 3.18 -8.89
N ARG A 160 -10.85 4.19 -8.39
CA ARG A 160 -10.45 5.60 -8.56
C ARG A 160 -9.08 5.85 -7.95
N LYS A 161 -8.87 5.43 -6.71
CA LYS A 161 -7.61 5.61 -5.98
C LYS A 161 -6.45 4.85 -6.64
N ILE A 162 -6.69 3.61 -7.08
CA ILE A 162 -5.69 2.83 -7.83
C ILE A 162 -5.22 3.58 -9.07
N LYS A 163 -6.17 4.17 -9.85
CA LYS A 163 -5.84 4.93 -11.06
C LYS A 163 -5.02 6.18 -10.75
N LEU A 164 -5.36 6.91 -9.68
CA LEU A 164 -4.62 8.08 -9.25
C LEU A 164 -3.20 7.72 -8.81
N ILE A 165 -3.05 6.69 -7.97
CA ILE A 165 -1.73 6.23 -7.54
C ILE A 165 -0.91 5.71 -8.74
N LYS A 166 -1.56 5.06 -9.72
CA LYS A 166 -0.87 4.65 -10.95
C LYS A 166 -0.28 5.83 -11.72
N ASN A 167 -0.95 6.99 -11.73
CA ASN A 167 -0.40 8.17 -12.41
C ASN A 167 0.93 8.63 -11.79
N LEU A 168 1.09 8.49 -10.47
CA LEU A 168 2.36 8.80 -9.79
C LEU A 168 3.55 8.01 -10.32
N LEU A 169 3.33 6.80 -10.86
CA LEU A 169 4.41 5.99 -11.44
C LEU A 169 5.00 6.61 -12.72
N ASN A 170 4.28 7.55 -13.35
CA ASN A 170 4.71 8.21 -14.57
C ASN A 170 5.29 9.62 -14.31
N ASP A 171 5.02 10.19 -13.13
CA ASP A 171 5.30 11.59 -12.80
C ASP A 171 6.54 11.76 -11.89
N VAL A 172 7.11 10.65 -11.39
CA VAL A 172 8.23 10.63 -10.41
C VAL A 172 9.50 10.03 -10.99
#